data_3955a7e87e2a35ba16f74d5ae0f85a29
#
_entry.id   3955a7e87e2a35ba16f74d5ae0f85a29
#
_cell.length_a   1.000
_cell.length_b   1.000
_cell.length_c   1.000
_cell.angle_alpha   90.00
_cell.angle_beta   90.00
_cell.angle_gamma   90.00
#
_symmetry.space_group_name_H-M   'P 1'
#
loop_
_entity.id
_entity.type
_entity.pdbx_description
1 polymer ?
#
loop_
_entity_poly.entity_id
_entity_poly.type
_entity_poly.pdbx_seq_one_letter_code
_entity_poly.pdbx_strand_id
1 'polypeptide(L)'
;GLLSTGYFLPTILTTLGLIFYDAWQLSAVTEEEGRAKFFTQIFRTYSSVLFCCAAGIIWLCRPVMHVMKSNYYYAWHFVPFLVLASTCSCFNQFMNSVYVVNKKSQRSMVTMMAGAISNCLMNYFFIKWWGPVGATYASFLGLGLVFTLRAMDAHGMIGMHVHPGRVLVNAAALVFEAFVLLAETPLYGLWTGIITALIILYNFSGVWAMARILLPKILGRRGKALVALVDGWAAKK
;
A
#
# COMPACT_ATOMS: atom_id res chain seq x y z
N GLY A 1 -11.34 1.98 21.89
CA GLY A 1 -12.53 1.27 21.42
C GLY A 1 -12.25 0.37 20.22
N LEU A 2 -13.29 -0.29 19.66
CA LEU A 2 -13.16 -1.26 18.56
C LEU A 2 -12.40 -0.73 17.33
N LEU A 3 -12.67 0.52 16.91
CA LEU A 3 -11.98 1.14 15.80
C LEU A 3 -10.46 1.28 16.06
N SER A 4 -10.08 1.66 17.29
CA SER A 4 -8.67 1.77 17.69
C SER A 4 -7.95 0.42 17.60
N THR A 5 -8.61 -0.67 17.98
CA THR A 5 -8.07 -2.04 17.84
C THR A 5 -7.93 -2.43 16.36
N GLY A 6 -8.85 -1.99 15.50
CA GLY A 6 -8.77 -2.20 14.05
C GLY A 6 -7.53 -1.57 13.41
N TYR A 7 -6.94 -0.52 13.99
CA TYR A 7 -5.71 0.10 13.49
C TYR A 7 -4.43 -0.71 13.75
N PHE A 8 -4.47 -1.75 14.58
CA PHE A 8 -3.29 -2.56 14.89
C PHE A 8 -2.63 -3.15 13.64
N LEU A 9 -3.40 -3.84 12.80
CA LEU A 9 -2.87 -4.45 11.57
C LEU A 9 -2.46 -3.42 10.51
N PRO A 10 -3.26 -2.37 10.20
CA PRO A 10 -2.85 -1.28 9.32
C PRO A 10 -1.56 -0.57 9.76
N THR A 11 -1.31 -0.46 11.07
CA THR A 11 -0.08 0.17 11.59
C THR A 11 1.17 -0.62 11.22
N ILE A 12 1.10 -1.94 11.13
CA ILE A 12 2.23 -2.77 10.65
C ILE A 12 2.60 -2.35 9.22
N LEU A 13 1.61 -2.18 8.35
CA LEU A 13 1.84 -1.76 6.97
C LEU A 13 2.46 -0.36 6.87
N THR A 14 1.94 0.60 7.65
CA THR A 14 2.49 1.97 7.67
C THR A 14 3.90 2.01 8.23
N THR A 15 4.22 1.21 9.23
CA THR A 15 5.58 1.11 9.79
C THR A 15 6.57 0.57 8.75
N LEU A 16 6.20 -0.49 8.02
CA LEU A 16 7.00 -1.01 6.91
C LEU A 16 7.19 0.06 5.81
N GLY A 17 6.13 0.79 5.49
CA GLY A 17 6.18 1.90 4.53
C GLY A 17 7.12 3.02 4.96
N LEU A 18 7.12 3.38 6.25
CA LEU A 18 8.02 4.40 6.82
C LEU A 18 9.49 3.98 6.77
N ILE A 19 9.80 2.75 7.21
CA ILE A 19 11.18 2.22 7.16
C ILE A 19 11.73 2.28 5.74
N PHE A 20 10.90 1.92 4.75
CA PHE A 20 11.29 2.02 3.36
C PHE A 20 11.48 3.47 2.92
N TYR A 21 10.55 4.36 3.31
CA TYR A 21 10.60 5.78 2.98
C TYR A 21 11.88 6.44 3.51
N ASP A 22 12.25 6.21 4.75
CA ASP A 22 13.45 6.78 5.37
C ASP A 22 14.73 6.27 4.68
N ALA A 23 14.77 4.98 4.35
CA ALA A 23 15.93 4.38 3.66
C ALA A 23 16.13 4.93 2.24
N TRP A 24 15.07 5.27 1.54
CA TRP A 24 15.13 5.73 0.16
C TRP A 24 15.23 7.25 0.03
N GLN A 25 14.72 8.02 0.99
CA GLN A 25 14.70 9.49 0.93
C GLN A 25 16.12 10.07 0.78
N LEU A 26 17.10 9.48 1.44
CA LEU A 26 18.51 9.87 1.30
C LEU A 26 19.01 9.69 -0.15
N SER A 27 18.64 8.60 -0.81
CA SER A 27 19.02 8.34 -2.21
C SER A 27 18.27 9.26 -3.19
N ALA A 28 17.03 9.64 -2.87
CA ALA A 28 16.21 10.53 -3.71
C ALA A 28 16.80 11.94 -3.86
N VAL A 29 17.47 12.43 -2.81
CA VAL A 29 18.04 13.79 -2.79
C VAL A 29 19.37 13.85 -3.60
N THR A 30 20.11 12.74 -3.66
CA THR A 30 21.43 12.68 -4.31
C THR A 30 21.36 12.39 -5.81
N GLU A 31 20.23 11.86 -6.32
CA GLU A 31 20.07 11.51 -7.74
C GLU A 31 19.63 12.72 -8.55
N GLU A 32 20.50 13.29 -9.37
CA GLU A 32 20.18 14.43 -10.25
C GLU A 32 19.88 14.00 -11.68
N GLU A 33 20.63 13.03 -12.22
CA GLU A 33 20.45 12.50 -13.58
C GLU A 33 19.50 11.30 -13.61
N GLY A 34 18.48 11.34 -14.49
CA GLY A 34 17.55 10.23 -14.65
C GLY A 34 16.44 10.13 -13.58
N ARG A 35 16.21 11.19 -12.84
CA ARG A 35 15.26 11.29 -11.71
C ARG A 35 13.89 10.69 -12.00
N ALA A 36 13.30 10.95 -13.17
CA ALA A 36 12.01 10.39 -13.57
C ALA A 36 12.00 8.85 -13.62
N LYS A 37 13.01 8.24 -14.25
CA LYS A 37 13.15 6.78 -14.36
C LYS A 37 13.40 6.16 -12.99
N PHE A 38 14.26 6.78 -12.19
CA PHE A 38 14.59 6.32 -10.84
C PHE A 38 13.35 6.28 -9.94
N PHE A 39 12.61 7.41 -9.84
CA PHE A 39 11.37 7.47 -9.06
C PHE A 39 10.30 6.49 -9.56
N THR A 40 10.15 6.36 -10.88
CA THR A 40 9.21 5.41 -11.49
C THR A 40 9.54 3.96 -11.11
N GLN A 41 10.82 3.57 -11.20
CA GLN A 41 11.25 2.20 -10.90
C GLN A 41 11.12 1.87 -9.42
N ILE A 42 11.49 2.79 -8.53
CA ILE A 42 11.35 2.59 -7.09
C ILE A 42 9.88 2.53 -6.70
N PHE A 43 9.04 3.42 -7.21
CA PHE A 43 7.61 3.37 -6.95
C PHE A 43 6.97 2.05 -7.40
N ARG A 44 7.37 1.54 -8.57
CA ARG A 44 6.91 0.24 -9.06
C ARG A 44 7.25 -0.90 -8.10
N THR A 45 8.47 -0.94 -7.59
CA THR A 45 8.92 -1.94 -6.63
C THR A 45 8.21 -1.79 -5.28
N TYR A 46 8.17 -0.57 -4.77
CA TYR A 46 7.53 -0.22 -3.50
C TYR A 46 6.04 -0.55 -3.50
N SER A 47 5.31 -0.12 -4.52
CA SER A 47 3.87 -0.40 -4.65
C SER A 47 3.59 -1.90 -4.75
N SER A 48 4.43 -2.67 -5.46
CA SER A 48 4.28 -4.12 -5.55
C SER A 48 4.38 -4.79 -4.18
N VAL A 49 5.37 -4.40 -3.36
CA VAL A 49 5.54 -4.95 -2.01
C VAL A 49 4.37 -4.56 -1.12
N LEU A 50 3.96 -3.29 -1.15
CA LEU A 50 2.84 -2.82 -0.32
C LEU A 50 1.53 -3.51 -0.68
N PHE A 51 1.23 -3.72 -1.97
CA PHE A 51 0.03 -4.45 -2.39
C PHE A 51 0.05 -5.90 -1.92
N CYS A 52 1.19 -6.59 -1.99
CA CYS A 52 1.32 -7.94 -1.49
C CYS A 52 1.17 -8.01 0.04
N CYS A 53 1.78 -7.07 0.78
CA CYS A 53 1.63 -6.99 2.23
C CYS A 53 0.18 -6.67 2.63
N ALA A 54 -0.48 -5.73 1.93
CA ALA A 54 -1.86 -5.37 2.18
C ALA A 54 -2.80 -6.55 1.98
N ALA A 55 -2.67 -7.28 0.87
CA ALA A 55 -3.44 -8.50 0.60
C ALA A 55 -3.21 -9.56 1.69
N GLY A 56 -1.97 -9.84 2.06
CA GLY A 56 -1.65 -10.76 3.14
C GLY A 56 -2.27 -10.37 4.48
N ILE A 57 -2.29 -9.09 4.82
CA ILE A 57 -2.91 -8.57 6.03
C ILE A 57 -4.44 -8.75 5.99
N ILE A 58 -5.08 -8.46 4.84
CA ILE A 58 -6.53 -8.65 4.68
C ILE A 58 -6.89 -10.14 4.81
N TRP A 59 -6.15 -11.03 4.15
CA TRP A 59 -6.35 -12.48 4.24
C TRP A 59 -6.23 -13.00 5.67
N LEU A 60 -5.18 -12.56 6.41
CA LEU A 60 -4.88 -13.01 7.77
C LEU A 60 -5.66 -12.24 8.86
N CYS A 61 -6.47 -11.24 8.50
CA CYS A 61 -7.05 -10.35 9.50
C CYS A 61 -7.99 -11.09 10.47
N ARG A 62 -8.87 -11.99 9.99
CA ARG A 62 -9.77 -12.76 10.87
C ARG A 62 -9.02 -13.71 11.81
N PRO A 63 -8.10 -14.58 11.35
CA PRO A 63 -7.36 -15.46 12.26
C PRO A 63 -6.51 -14.66 13.27
N VAL A 64 -5.91 -13.55 12.88
CA VAL A 64 -5.15 -12.71 13.82
C VAL A 64 -6.06 -12.06 14.85
N MET A 65 -7.20 -11.50 14.43
CA MET A 65 -8.17 -10.91 15.37
C MET A 65 -8.84 -11.95 16.27
N HIS A 66 -8.92 -13.22 15.85
CA HIS A 66 -9.44 -14.31 16.69
C HIS A 66 -8.53 -14.63 17.89
N VAL A 67 -7.21 -14.42 17.75
CA VAL A 67 -6.25 -14.57 18.84
C VAL A 67 -6.35 -13.45 19.88
N MET A 68 -6.93 -12.31 19.49
CA MET A 68 -7.19 -11.20 20.42
C MET A 68 -8.42 -11.51 21.31
N LYS A 69 -8.55 -10.79 22.45
CA LYS A 69 -9.70 -10.98 23.36
C LYS A 69 -11.02 -10.90 22.60
N SER A 70 -11.96 -11.79 22.94
CA SER A 70 -13.29 -11.92 22.31
C SER A 70 -14.05 -10.62 22.16
N ASN A 71 -13.91 -9.68 23.09
CA ASN A 71 -14.56 -8.36 23.04
C ASN A 71 -14.09 -7.46 21.88
N TYR A 72 -12.95 -7.76 21.28
CA TYR A 72 -12.37 -6.98 20.18
C TYR A 72 -12.43 -7.69 18.84
N TYR A 73 -12.94 -8.91 18.81
CA TYR A 73 -13.04 -9.68 17.57
C TYR A 73 -13.78 -8.92 16.46
N TYR A 74 -14.87 -8.25 16.78
CA TYR A 74 -15.66 -7.48 15.81
C TYR A 74 -14.87 -6.37 15.10
N ALA A 75 -13.69 -5.98 15.60
CA ALA A 75 -12.84 -4.97 14.97
C ALA A 75 -12.34 -5.39 13.58
N TRP A 76 -12.38 -6.70 13.22
CA TRP A 76 -11.98 -7.15 11.90
C TRP A 76 -12.80 -6.51 10.75
N HIS A 77 -14.03 -6.06 11.00
CA HIS A 77 -14.84 -5.37 10.00
C HIS A 77 -14.23 -4.05 9.52
N PHE A 78 -13.43 -3.39 10.35
CA PHE A 78 -12.77 -2.13 10.02
C PHE A 78 -11.45 -2.34 9.28
N VAL A 79 -10.77 -3.48 9.52
CA VAL A 79 -9.39 -3.73 9.07
C VAL A 79 -9.24 -3.64 7.55
N PRO A 80 -10.06 -4.25 6.69
CA PRO A 80 -9.82 -4.27 5.25
C PRO A 80 -9.70 -2.88 4.64
N PHE A 81 -10.65 -2.00 4.93
CA PHE A 81 -10.64 -0.63 4.40
C PHE A 81 -9.62 0.28 5.09
N LEU A 82 -9.27 0.01 6.35
CA LEU A 82 -8.15 0.69 6.99
C LEU A 82 -6.81 0.29 6.37
N VAL A 83 -6.63 -0.96 5.96
CA VAL A 83 -5.43 -1.42 5.22
C VAL A 83 -5.34 -0.74 3.86
N LEU A 84 -6.46 -0.62 3.14
CA LEU A 84 -6.53 0.14 1.88
C LEU A 84 -6.17 1.62 2.09
N ALA A 85 -6.72 2.25 3.13
CA ALA A 85 -6.39 3.62 3.50
C ALA A 85 -4.91 3.79 3.85
N SER A 86 -4.33 2.83 4.60
CA SER A 86 -2.91 2.82 4.95
C SER A 86 -2.01 2.63 3.73
N THR A 87 -2.41 1.81 2.77
CA THR A 87 -1.69 1.66 1.49
C THR A 87 -1.65 2.99 0.74
N CYS A 88 -2.78 3.69 0.62
CA CYS A 88 -2.84 5.03 0.03
C CYS A 88 -1.98 6.04 0.82
N SER A 89 -1.97 5.95 2.15
CA SER A 89 -1.13 6.78 3.01
C SER A 89 0.36 6.59 2.72
N CYS A 90 0.81 5.34 2.61
CA CYS A 90 2.19 5.01 2.23
C CYS A 90 2.56 5.57 0.85
N PHE A 91 1.65 5.47 -0.13
CA PHE A 91 1.86 6.08 -1.45
C PHE A 91 1.94 7.61 -1.38
N ASN A 92 1.11 8.23 -0.54
CA ASN A 92 1.15 9.68 -0.31
C ASN A 92 2.46 10.14 0.32
N GLN A 93 3.03 9.36 1.23
CA GLN A 93 4.35 9.62 1.80
C GLN A 93 5.44 9.52 0.74
N PHE A 94 5.40 8.47 -0.10
CA PHE A 94 6.35 8.34 -1.21
C PHE A 94 6.26 9.55 -2.14
N MET A 95 5.07 9.96 -2.55
CA MET A 95 4.88 11.14 -3.41
C MET A 95 5.34 12.44 -2.75
N ASN A 96 5.31 12.52 -1.41
CA ASN A 96 5.80 13.70 -0.69
C ASN A 96 7.30 13.97 -0.96
N SER A 97 8.12 12.93 -1.19
CA SER A 97 9.53 13.10 -1.54
C SER A 97 9.73 13.90 -2.85
N VAL A 98 8.79 13.77 -3.81
CA VAL A 98 8.83 14.55 -5.05
C VAL A 98 8.71 16.06 -4.77
N TYR A 99 7.84 16.44 -3.85
CA TYR A 99 7.69 17.86 -3.46
C TYR A 99 8.90 18.37 -2.69
N VAL A 100 9.49 17.53 -1.80
CA VAL A 100 10.69 17.89 -1.03
C VAL A 100 11.87 18.15 -1.98
N VAL A 101 12.12 17.25 -2.91
CA VAL A 101 13.22 17.37 -3.89
C VAL A 101 13.03 18.59 -4.79
N ASN A 102 11.81 18.92 -5.16
CA ASN A 102 11.51 20.09 -6.01
C ASN A 102 11.27 21.39 -5.21
N LYS A 103 11.44 21.38 -3.89
CA LYS A 103 11.21 22.53 -2.99
C LYS A 103 9.81 23.16 -3.13
N LYS A 104 8.78 22.36 -3.46
CA LYS A 104 7.40 22.79 -3.69
C LYS A 104 6.46 22.38 -2.54
N SER A 105 6.86 22.60 -1.29
CA SER A 105 6.12 22.23 -0.08
C SER A 105 4.70 22.82 -0.03
N GLN A 106 4.48 24.02 -0.58
CA GLN A 106 3.15 24.63 -0.65
C GLN A 106 2.15 23.78 -1.43
N ARG A 107 2.55 23.18 -2.57
CA ARG A 107 1.68 22.27 -3.33
C ARG A 107 1.36 21.01 -2.55
N SER A 108 2.33 20.46 -1.81
CA SER A 108 2.09 19.33 -0.91
C SER A 108 1.03 19.66 0.15
N MET A 109 1.07 20.88 0.70
CA MET A 109 0.07 21.34 1.67
C MET A 109 -1.32 21.45 1.03
N VAL A 110 -1.43 22.03 -0.16
CA VAL A 110 -2.72 22.18 -0.88
C VAL A 110 -3.36 20.81 -1.14
N THR A 111 -2.58 19.83 -1.62
CA THR A 111 -3.11 18.47 -1.87
C THR A 111 -3.58 17.78 -0.59
N MET A 112 -2.86 17.98 0.53
CA MET A 112 -3.28 17.44 1.84
C MET A 112 -4.55 18.12 2.36
N MET A 113 -4.68 19.43 2.21
CA MET A 113 -5.89 20.17 2.60
C MET A 113 -7.10 19.72 1.77
N ALA A 114 -6.95 19.57 0.46
CA ALA A 114 -8.01 19.02 -0.39
C ALA A 114 -8.47 17.64 0.07
N GLY A 115 -7.52 16.76 0.41
CA GLY A 115 -7.83 15.44 0.98
C GLY A 115 -8.52 15.50 2.33
N ALA A 116 -8.07 16.38 3.22
CA ALA A 116 -8.68 16.55 4.55
C ALA A 116 -10.12 17.06 4.45
N ILE A 117 -10.37 18.06 3.62
CA ILE A 117 -11.74 18.60 3.37
C ILE A 117 -12.62 17.50 2.79
N SER A 118 -12.16 16.80 1.76
CA SER A 118 -12.88 15.69 1.13
C SER A 118 -13.18 14.57 2.13
N ASN A 119 -12.20 14.20 2.96
CA ASN A 119 -12.36 13.19 4.02
C ASN A 119 -13.41 13.62 5.06
N CYS A 120 -13.41 14.88 5.51
CA CYS A 120 -14.42 15.39 6.43
C CYS A 120 -15.83 15.32 5.82
N LEU A 121 -16.00 15.73 4.57
CA LEU A 121 -17.28 15.68 3.88
C LEU A 121 -17.76 14.23 3.72
N MET A 122 -16.89 13.33 3.26
CA MET A 122 -17.21 11.90 3.10
C MET A 122 -17.55 11.25 4.44
N ASN A 123 -16.84 11.57 5.53
CA ASN A 123 -17.14 11.07 6.87
C ASN A 123 -18.55 11.44 7.32
N TYR A 124 -18.96 12.71 7.09
CA TYR A 124 -20.31 13.16 7.46
C TYR A 124 -21.39 12.30 6.82
N PHE A 125 -21.29 12.01 5.50
CA PHE A 125 -22.29 11.19 4.79
C PHE A 125 -22.17 9.70 5.09
N PHE A 126 -20.96 9.15 5.08
CA PHE A 126 -20.73 7.71 5.19
C PHE A 126 -20.97 7.18 6.61
N ILE A 127 -20.65 7.97 7.65
CA ILE A 127 -20.96 7.58 9.02
C ILE A 127 -22.49 7.57 9.21
N LYS A 128 -23.21 8.52 8.60
CA LYS A 128 -24.67 8.56 8.66
C LYS A 128 -25.31 7.35 7.99
N TRP A 129 -24.73 6.81 6.90
CA TRP A 129 -25.29 5.70 6.13
C TRP A 129 -24.84 4.32 6.63
N TRP A 130 -23.56 4.17 6.95
CA TRP A 130 -22.92 2.90 7.31
C TRP A 130 -22.35 2.86 8.74
N GLY A 131 -22.68 3.85 9.57
CA GLY A 131 -22.14 3.92 10.93
C GLY A 131 -20.61 4.05 10.97
N PRO A 132 -19.95 3.52 12.03
CA PRO A 132 -18.50 3.66 12.20
C PRO A 132 -17.65 3.05 11.08
N VAL A 133 -18.16 2.04 10.36
CA VAL A 133 -17.48 1.44 9.20
C VAL A 133 -17.37 2.45 8.05
N GLY A 134 -18.34 3.35 7.91
CA GLY A 134 -18.31 4.42 6.92
C GLY A 134 -17.09 5.33 7.04
N ALA A 135 -16.55 5.51 8.25
CA ALA A 135 -15.34 6.29 8.45
C ALA A 135 -14.10 5.64 7.77
N THR A 136 -14.06 4.31 7.70
CA THR A 136 -12.95 3.60 7.03
C THR A 136 -13.03 3.77 5.51
N TYR A 137 -14.23 3.77 4.94
CA TYR A 137 -14.47 4.06 3.53
C TYR A 137 -14.08 5.51 3.17
N ALA A 138 -14.49 6.47 4.01
CA ALA A 138 -14.13 7.87 3.83
C ALA A 138 -12.61 8.08 3.87
N SER A 139 -11.92 7.41 4.79
CA SER A 139 -10.46 7.46 4.91
C SER A 139 -9.76 6.90 3.67
N PHE A 140 -10.22 5.76 3.16
CA PHE A 140 -9.67 5.17 1.93
C PHE A 140 -9.85 6.10 0.73
N LEU A 141 -11.07 6.62 0.51
CA LEU A 141 -11.37 7.48 -0.62
C LEU A 141 -10.67 8.84 -0.52
N GLY A 142 -10.64 9.44 0.68
CA GLY A 142 -9.95 10.71 0.91
C GLY A 142 -8.44 10.61 0.65
N LEU A 143 -7.77 9.58 1.17
CA LEU A 143 -6.35 9.34 0.92
C LEU A 143 -6.06 8.90 -0.52
N GLY A 144 -6.99 8.18 -1.16
CA GLY A 144 -6.93 7.85 -2.59
C GLY A 144 -7.02 9.07 -3.48
N LEU A 145 -7.86 10.05 -3.13
CA LEU A 145 -7.92 11.34 -3.82
C LEU A 145 -6.60 12.09 -3.71
N VAL A 146 -6.03 12.19 -2.50
CA VAL A 146 -4.71 12.82 -2.30
C VAL A 146 -3.65 12.14 -3.17
N PHE A 147 -3.63 10.80 -3.18
CA PHE A 147 -2.69 10.04 -4.01
C PHE A 147 -2.85 10.35 -5.50
N THR A 148 -4.08 10.42 -5.99
CA THR A 148 -4.36 10.74 -7.40
C THR A 148 -3.85 12.14 -7.76
N LEU A 149 -4.15 13.16 -6.94
CA LEU A 149 -3.67 14.52 -7.14
C LEU A 149 -2.14 14.59 -7.13
N ARG A 150 -1.50 13.92 -6.17
CA ARG A 150 -0.03 13.88 -6.06
C ARG A 150 0.64 13.12 -7.19
N ALA A 151 0.01 12.05 -7.70
CA ALA A 151 0.52 11.31 -8.85
C ALA A 151 0.49 12.17 -10.13
N MET A 152 -0.58 12.96 -10.33
CA MET A 152 -0.68 13.92 -11.43
C MET A 152 0.38 15.02 -11.31
N ASP A 153 0.55 15.57 -10.11
CA ASP A 153 1.58 16.58 -9.84
C ASP A 153 3.01 16.04 -10.07
N ALA A 154 3.29 14.81 -9.62
CA ALA A 154 4.59 14.15 -9.80
C ALA A 154 4.91 13.95 -11.28
N HIS A 155 3.90 13.58 -12.10
CA HIS A 155 4.06 13.51 -13.54
C HIS A 155 4.41 14.86 -14.15
N GLY A 156 3.70 15.92 -13.76
CA GLY A 156 3.94 17.28 -14.24
C GLY A 156 5.25 17.91 -13.78
N MET A 157 5.78 17.52 -12.61
CA MET A 157 7.00 18.10 -12.03
C MET A 157 8.29 17.44 -12.50
N ILE A 158 8.31 16.11 -12.59
CA ILE A 158 9.53 15.32 -12.86
C ILE A 158 9.36 14.29 -13.99
N GLY A 159 8.19 14.22 -14.63
CA GLY A 159 7.90 13.22 -15.66
C GLY A 159 7.78 11.79 -15.14
N MET A 160 7.52 11.61 -13.83
CA MET A 160 7.35 10.29 -13.23
C MET A 160 6.08 9.60 -13.73
N HIS A 161 6.19 8.30 -14.07
CA HIS A 161 5.08 7.47 -14.49
C HIS A 161 4.66 6.49 -13.38
N VAL A 162 3.46 6.68 -12.84
CA VAL A 162 2.90 5.85 -11.76
C VAL A 162 2.33 4.52 -12.28
N HIS A 163 2.25 4.34 -13.62
CA HIS A 163 1.57 3.20 -14.26
C HIS A 163 0.14 3.01 -13.73
N PRO A 164 -0.79 3.94 -13.99
CA PRO A 164 -2.11 3.97 -13.34
C PRO A 164 -2.91 2.69 -13.53
N GLY A 165 -2.82 2.04 -14.68
CA GLY A 165 -3.50 0.76 -14.92
C GLY A 165 -3.09 -0.33 -13.93
N ARG A 166 -1.79 -0.43 -13.61
CA ARG A 166 -1.29 -1.41 -12.63
C ARG A 166 -1.77 -1.11 -11.21
N VAL A 167 -1.74 0.17 -10.84
CA VAL A 167 -2.23 0.59 -9.51
C VAL A 167 -3.72 0.35 -9.38
N LEU A 168 -4.51 0.68 -10.41
CA LEU A 168 -5.96 0.46 -10.42
C LEU A 168 -6.33 -1.02 -10.35
N VAL A 169 -5.65 -1.90 -11.10
CA VAL A 169 -5.89 -3.36 -11.04
C VAL A 169 -5.62 -3.91 -9.64
N ASN A 170 -4.50 -3.53 -9.01
CA ASN A 170 -4.19 -3.96 -7.66
C ASN A 170 -5.17 -3.38 -6.63
N ALA A 171 -5.52 -2.10 -6.74
CA ALA A 171 -6.48 -1.47 -5.85
C ALA A 171 -7.87 -2.12 -5.98
N ALA A 172 -8.33 -2.40 -7.21
CA ALA A 172 -9.58 -3.09 -7.45
C ALA A 172 -9.57 -4.52 -6.90
N ALA A 173 -8.47 -5.25 -7.05
CA ALA A 173 -8.30 -6.58 -6.48
C ALA A 173 -8.36 -6.57 -4.94
N LEU A 174 -7.69 -5.60 -4.28
CA LEU A 174 -7.78 -5.44 -2.82
C LEU A 174 -9.17 -5.03 -2.34
N VAL A 175 -9.85 -4.15 -3.07
CA VAL A 175 -11.25 -3.77 -2.76
C VAL A 175 -12.16 -4.99 -2.89
N PHE A 176 -11.99 -5.79 -3.94
CA PHE A 176 -12.74 -7.02 -4.14
C PHE A 176 -12.47 -8.03 -3.01
N GLU A 177 -11.20 -8.21 -2.62
CA GLU A 177 -10.80 -9.05 -1.48
C GLU A 177 -11.46 -8.60 -0.18
N ALA A 178 -11.47 -7.28 0.08
CA ALA A 178 -12.13 -6.69 1.24
C ALA A 178 -13.64 -7.00 1.26
N PHE A 179 -14.31 -6.88 0.11
CA PHE A 179 -15.74 -7.22 0.01
C PHE A 179 -16.00 -8.71 0.19
N VAL A 180 -15.20 -9.60 -0.37
CA VAL A 180 -15.31 -11.06 -0.17
C VAL A 180 -15.17 -11.41 1.31
N LEU A 181 -14.24 -10.77 2.00
CA LEU A 181 -14.03 -10.96 3.44
C LEU A 181 -15.25 -10.47 4.25
N LEU A 182 -15.79 -9.28 3.92
CA LEU A 182 -16.91 -8.68 4.63
C LEU A 182 -18.25 -9.36 4.34
N ALA A 183 -18.41 -9.98 3.16
CA ALA A 183 -19.63 -10.71 2.78
C ALA A 183 -19.80 -12.03 3.54
N GLU A 184 -18.81 -12.45 4.36
CA GLU A 184 -18.87 -13.67 5.18
C GLU A 184 -19.26 -14.94 4.39
N THR A 185 -18.91 -14.99 3.10
CA THR A 185 -19.25 -16.12 2.24
C THR A 185 -18.69 -17.43 2.78
N PRO A 186 -19.36 -18.58 2.58
CA PRO A 186 -18.76 -19.87 2.90
C PRO A 186 -17.42 -19.99 2.15
N LEU A 187 -16.37 -20.46 2.84
CA LEU A 187 -15.00 -20.55 2.31
C LEU A 187 -14.32 -19.18 2.01
N TYR A 188 -14.74 -18.10 2.67
CA TYR A 188 -14.10 -16.78 2.51
C TYR A 188 -12.57 -16.81 2.59
N GLY A 189 -12.02 -17.63 3.51
CA GLY A 189 -10.57 -17.77 3.68
C GLY A 189 -9.85 -18.36 2.46
N LEU A 190 -10.52 -19.24 1.71
CA LEU A 190 -10.02 -19.82 0.47
C LEU A 190 -10.08 -18.79 -0.65
N TRP A 191 -11.21 -18.08 -0.79
CA TRP A 191 -11.38 -17.04 -1.83
C TRP A 191 -10.40 -15.87 -1.63
N THR A 192 -10.28 -15.35 -0.41
CA THR A 192 -9.31 -14.29 -0.11
C THR A 192 -7.88 -14.78 -0.31
N GLY A 193 -7.56 -16.04 0.05
CA GLY A 193 -6.26 -16.64 -0.21
C GLY A 193 -5.91 -16.76 -1.70
N ILE A 194 -6.89 -17.12 -2.55
CA ILE A 194 -6.71 -17.14 -4.01
C ILE A 194 -6.44 -15.72 -4.54
N ILE A 195 -7.21 -14.72 -4.11
CA ILE A 195 -7.03 -13.33 -4.54
C ILE A 195 -5.65 -12.83 -4.11
N THR A 196 -5.25 -13.07 -2.85
CA THR A 196 -3.91 -12.75 -2.35
C THR A 196 -2.82 -13.40 -3.22
N ALA A 197 -2.95 -14.70 -3.55
CA ALA A 197 -2.00 -15.40 -4.41
C ALA A 197 -1.93 -14.77 -5.82
N LEU A 198 -3.05 -14.39 -6.41
CA LEU A 198 -3.09 -13.70 -7.70
C LEU A 198 -2.41 -12.32 -7.64
N ILE A 199 -2.63 -11.56 -6.57
CA ILE A 199 -1.95 -10.26 -6.35
C ILE A 199 -0.43 -10.47 -6.24
N ILE A 200 0.02 -11.48 -5.48
CA ILE A 200 1.44 -11.81 -5.35
C ILE A 200 2.04 -12.20 -6.71
N LEU A 201 1.38 -13.06 -7.47
CA LEU A 201 1.83 -13.47 -8.81
C LEU A 201 1.92 -12.28 -9.77
N TYR A 202 0.89 -11.41 -9.79
CA TYR A 202 0.88 -10.21 -10.65
C TYR A 202 2.01 -9.23 -10.28
N ASN A 203 2.35 -9.12 -9.01
CA ASN A 203 3.39 -8.23 -8.50
C ASN A 203 4.75 -8.91 -8.33
N PHE A 204 4.90 -10.19 -8.70
CA PHE A 204 6.10 -10.98 -8.47
C PHE A 204 7.39 -10.29 -8.97
N SER A 205 7.35 -9.68 -10.16
CA SER A 205 8.51 -8.97 -10.73
C SER A 205 9.02 -7.83 -9.86
N GLY A 206 8.11 -7.07 -9.23
CA GLY A 206 8.47 -5.98 -8.33
C GLY A 206 8.97 -6.48 -6.97
N VAL A 207 8.29 -7.48 -6.41
CA VAL A 207 8.72 -8.13 -5.15
C VAL A 207 10.09 -8.78 -5.34
N TRP A 208 10.31 -9.46 -6.46
CA TRP A 208 11.60 -10.08 -6.77
C TRP A 208 12.72 -9.04 -6.93
N ALA A 209 12.44 -7.89 -7.57
CA ALA A 209 13.40 -6.79 -7.67
C ALA A 209 13.86 -6.30 -6.29
N MET A 210 12.94 -6.21 -5.32
CA MET A 210 13.25 -5.87 -3.93
C MET A 210 14.06 -6.99 -3.24
N ALA A 211 13.64 -8.24 -3.42
CA ALA A 211 14.30 -9.40 -2.85
C ALA A 211 15.76 -9.52 -3.29
N ARG A 212 16.06 -9.24 -4.57
CA ARG A 212 17.44 -9.20 -5.11
C ARG A 212 18.35 -8.23 -4.35
N ILE A 213 17.81 -7.13 -3.88
CA ILE A 213 18.59 -6.11 -3.15
C ILE A 213 18.75 -6.50 -1.68
N LEU A 214 17.69 -7.02 -1.06
CA LEU A 214 17.66 -7.29 0.38
C LEU A 214 18.26 -8.64 0.78
N LEU A 215 17.99 -9.71 0.02
CA LEU A 215 18.47 -11.06 0.35
C LEU A 215 20.01 -11.16 0.53
N PRO A 216 20.83 -10.57 -0.35
CA PRO A 216 22.28 -10.57 -0.16
C PRO A 216 22.75 -9.79 1.08
N LYS A 217 22.00 -8.74 1.44
CA LYS A 217 22.33 -7.90 2.61
C LYS A 217 21.97 -8.59 3.93
N ILE A 218 20.85 -9.32 3.96
CA ILE A 218 20.33 -9.97 5.18
C ILE A 218 20.97 -11.35 5.38
N LEU A 219 21.05 -12.16 4.32
CA LEU A 219 21.47 -13.57 4.36
C LEU A 219 22.92 -13.80 3.84
N GLY A 220 23.64 -12.76 3.46
CA GLY A 220 25.03 -12.86 2.98
C GLY A 220 25.19 -13.84 1.80
N ARG A 221 26.11 -14.83 1.94
CA ARG A 221 26.37 -15.84 0.89
C ARG A 221 25.14 -16.67 0.51
N ARG A 222 24.27 -17.01 1.47
CA ARG A 222 23.03 -17.78 1.22
C ARG A 222 22.02 -16.98 0.40
N GLY A 223 21.92 -15.67 0.66
CA GLY A 223 21.06 -14.77 -0.10
C GLY A 223 21.53 -14.63 -1.57
N LYS A 224 22.83 -14.55 -1.82
CA LYS A 224 23.39 -14.53 -3.19
C LYS A 224 23.11 -15.82 -3.95
N ALA A 225 23.22 -16.99 -3.28
CA ALA A 225 22.92 -18.28 -3.89
C ALA A 225 21.44 -18.42 -4.27
N LEU A 226 20.50 -17.97 -3.40
CA LEU A 226 19.07 -17.99 -3.67
C LEU A 226 18.71 -17.09 -4.86
N VAL A 227 19.28 -15.88 -4.93
CA VAL A 227 19.06 -14.97 -6.07
C VAL A 227 19.55 -15.60 -7.38
N ALA A 228 20.74 -16.16 -7.38
CA ALA A 228 21.31 -16.83 -8.58
C ALA A 228 20.47 -18.02 -9.05
N LEU A 229 19.91 -18.80 -8.12
CA LEU A 229 19.04 -19.95 -8.42
C LEU A 229 17.75 -19.51 -9.13
N VAL A 230 17.07 -18.50 -8.62
CA VAL A 230 15.80 -18.01 -9.20
C VAL A 230 16.04 -17.28 -10.52
N ASP A 231 17.13 -16.49 -10.63
CA ASP A 231 17.50 -15.83 -11.87
C ASP A 231 17.89 -16.82 -12.96
N GLY A 232 18.60 -17.89 -12.61
CA GLY A 232 18.93 -18.99 -13.52
C GLY A 232 17.69 -19.76 -14.01
N TRP A 233 16.65 -19.86 -13.19
CA TRP A 233 15.37 -20.45 -13.59
C TRP A 233 14.55 -19.51 -14.48
N ALA A 234 14.56 -18.21 -14.19
CA ALA A 234 13.89 -17.19 -15.00
C ALA A 234 14.52 -16.98 -16.39
N ALA A 235 15.85 -17.20 -16.52
CA ALA A 235 16.58 -17.11 -17.79
C ALA A 235 16.39 -18.31 -18.72
N LYS A 236 15.82 -19.43 -18.20
CA LYS A 236 15.55 -20.65 -19.00
C LYS A 236 14.11 -20.71 -19.57
N LYS A 237 13.30 -19.68 -19.32
CA LYS A 237 11.97 -19.48 -19.89
C LYS A 237 11.97 -18.34 -20.90
#